data_0114737438eb0805342272d1587279c5
#
_entry.id   0114737438eb0805342272d1587279c5
#
_cell.length_a   1.000
_cell.length_b   1.000
_cell.length_c   1.000
_cell.angle_alpha   90.00
_cell.angle_beta   90.00
_cell.angle_gamma   90.00
#
_symmetry.space_group_name_H-M   'P 1'
#
loop_
_entity.id
_entity.type
_entity.pdbx_description
1 polymer ?
#
loop_
_entity_poly.entity_id
_entity_poly.type
_entity_poly.pdbx_seq_one_letter_code
_entity_poly.pdbx_strand_id
1 'polypeptide(L)'
;MVTTVEGHEHNVAISSRGGGIVEPQIKEQWFVDVNKRAVNWKGKKMTIKEVMSDVVHSGDVHIIPERFNKVYFHWIDNLRDWCISRQIWWGHRIPAWYKGSEIYVGVEPPEGDGWEQDSDTLDTWYGVSQWTWSTLVDPKLTEDTSLSLQEIIKRSPDLQAFHPTHVMETGYDILFFWVARMILMTTYTLGQVPFKTVYLHGLIRTRDGKKMSKSHPETMIDPLDIIPKYGADALRLSMIVGQSPGADSRLYEEKIAGYRNFVNKLWNASRFVLLQCEAAGLRPAELKMDPSTGSGGKLKIDEYSLADRAMLSRLQSVIQKVTEGLAEYRLSEAGETLYSFVWDDFCDWYLELSKGNANTAVLVHILRKILQLLHPYCPFVTEELWSQVKPEDAGMLISKSWPEVKKEWVDAEAEETFLQLISVIQAVRKIRADQGIEPSKEISAIIHTKKWVELLESQEGHIRRMGKISSLTFDTDAKPHKNAASVFLPEIEVHVPLEGLIDVAAERKKLEKEKAELEKYVNGIEVKLKNADFTARAPENVIAAEREKKETGAEKLRKITERLQMLG
;
A
#
# COMPACT_ATOMS: atom_id res chain seq x y z
N MET A 1 40.80 -52.90 13.90
CA MET A 1 41.21 -52.26 15.16
C MET A 1 41.02 -50.76 15.02
N VAL A 2 40.32 -50.12 15.94
CA VAL A 2 40.29 -48.67 16.03
C VAL A 2 41.58 -48.22 16.65
N THR A 3 42.37 -47.42 15.97
CA THR A 3 43.69 -46.96 16.40
C THR A 3 43.65 -45.58 17.08
N THR A 4 42.65 -44.78 16.78
CA THR A 4 42.51 -43.45 17.38
C THR A 4 41.03 -43.04 17.38
N VAL A 5 40.57 -42.40 18.43
CA VAL A 5 39.24 -41.75 18.54
C VAL A 5 39.49 -40.28 18.79
N GLU A 6 39.10 -39.44 17.84
CA GLU A 6 39.20 -37.99 17.96
C GLU A 6 37.81 -37.39 18.02
N GLY A 7 37.62 -36.37 18.87
CA GLY A 7 36.36 -35.60 18.93
C GLY A 7 36.23 -34.74 17.66
N HIS A 8 35.13 -34.90 16.95
CA HIS A 8 34.81 -34.09 15.76
C HIS A 8 33.52 -33.31 15.99
N GLU A 9 33.64 -32.00 16.01
CA GLU A 9 32.46 -31.11 16.09
C GLU A 9 31.85 -30.94 14.70
N HIS A 10 30.57 -31.24 14.55
CA HIS A 10 29.82 -31.04 13.33
C HIS A 10 28.37 -30.64 13.62
N ASN A 11 27.73 -29.96 12.65
CA ASN A 11 26.33 -29.59 12.75
C ASN A 11 25.45 -30.81 12.48
N VAL A 12 24.55 -31.12 13.42
CA VAL A 12 23.56 -32.19 13.28
C VAL A 12 22.23 -31.58 12.87
N ALA A 13 21.62 -32.10 11.79
CA ALA A 13 20.31 -31.68 11.35
C ALA A 13 19.25 -32.15 12.36
N ILE A 14 18.45 -31.22 12.84
CA ILE A 14 17.37 -31.46 13.79
C ILE A 14 16.03 -31.13 13.13
N SER A 15 15.03 -32.00 13.33
CA SER A 15 13.67 -31.75 12.87
C SER A 15 13.09 -30.49 13.52
N SER A 16 12.66 -29.54 12.71
CA SER A 16 12.06 -28.28 13.16
C SER A 16 10.71 -28.46 13.90
N ARG A 17 10.08 -29.63 13.77
CA ARG A 17 8.78 -29.93 14.40
C ARG A 17 8.88 -30.82 15.63
N GLY A 18 9.73 -31.85 15.56
CA GLY A 18 9.85 -32.85 16.62
C GLY A 18 11.10 -32.75 17.48
N GLY A 19 12.07 -31.90 17.12
CA GLY A 19 13.33 -31.73 17.84
C GLY A 19 14.26 -32.95 17.78
N GLY A 20 13.87 -34.04 17.09
CA GLY A 20 14.67 -35.22 16.92
C GLY A 20 15.77 -35.06 15.86
N ILE A 21 16.88 -35.82 15.98
CA ILE A 21 17.94 -35.84 15.01
C ILE A 21 17.40 -36.44 13.69
N VAL A 22 17.75 -35.83 12.57
CA VAL A 22 17.37 -36.34 11.24
C VAL A 22 18.36 -37.42 10.84
N GLU A 23 17.90 -38.66 10.72
CA GLU A 23 18.69 -39.82 10.29
C GLU A 23 18.26 -40.22 8.86
N PRO A 24 19.05 -39.94 7.82
CA PRO A 24 18.75 -40.38 6.46
C PRO A 24 18.71 -41.90 6.36
N GLN A 25 17.64 -42.46 5.79
CA GLN A 25 17.49 -43.89 5.53
C GLN A 25 17.33 -44.14 4.03
N ILE A 26 17.89 -45.22 3.55
CA ILE A 26 17.70 -45.66 2.17
C ILE A 26 16.37 -46.41 2.11
N LYS A 27 15.44 -45.87 1.29
CA LYS A 27 14.11 -46.45 1.05
C LYS A 27 13.72 -46.22 -0.41
N GLU A 28 12.96 -47.12 -0.98
CA GLU A 28 12.32 -46.90 -2.28
C GLU A 28 11.35 -45.74 -2.17
N GLN A 29 11.38 -44.85 -3.17
CA GLN A 29 10.60 -43.62 -3.17
C GLN A 29 10.07 -43.33 -4.58
N TRP A 30 8.94 -42.64 -4.65
CA TRP A 30 8.42 -42.11 -5.92
C TRP A 30 9.04 -40.74 -6.22
N PHE A 31 9.49 -40.58 -7.48
CA PHE A 31 10.13 -39.35 -7.95
C PHE A 31 9.47 -38.83 -9.23
N VAL A 32 9.38 -37.52 -9.36
CA VAL A 32 9.16 -36.85 -10.64
C VAL A 32 10.54 -36.61 -11.27
N ASP A 33 10.82 -37.27 -12.40
CA ASP A 33 12.03 -37.07 -13.19
C ASP A 33 11.93 -35.76 -13.98
N VAL A 34 12.63 -34.73 -13.51
CA VAL A 34 12.59 -33.39 -14.10
C VAL A 34 13.53 -33.23 -15.30
N ASN A 35 14.40 -34.21 -15.53
CA ASN A 35 15.42 -34.22 -16.59
C ASN A 35 15.01 -35.06 -17.82
N LYS A 36 13.94 -35.84 -17.72
CA LYS A 36 13.44 -36.62 -18.85
C LYS A 36 12.73 -35.71 -19.89
N ARG A 37 13.12 -35.87 -21.16
CA ARG A 37 12.47 -35.16 -22.28
C ARG A 37 11.11 -35.74 -22.60
N ALA A 38 10.12 -35.42 -21.76
CA ALA A 38 8.76 -35.98 -21.83
C ALA A 38 7.71 -34.92 -22.22
N VAL A 39 8.01 -33.64 -22.09
CA VAL A 39 7.03 -32.56 -22.30
C VAL A 39 7.10 -32.05 -23.74
N ASN A 40 5.92 -31.92 -24.36
CA ASN A 40 5.79 -31.31 -25.67
C ASN A 40 5.44 -29.83 -25.47
N TRP A 41 6.42 -28.95 -25.54
CA TRP A 41 6.26 -27.53 -25.27
C TRP A 41 6.55 -26.70 -26.53
N LYS A 42 5.57 -25.91 -26.98
CA LYS A 42 5.69 -25.06 -28.19
C LYS A 42 6.24 -25.83 -29.39
N GLY A 43 5.82 -27.08 -29.56
CA GLY A 43 6.25 -27.95 -30.67
C GLY A 43 7.64 -28.60 -30.53
N LYS A 44 8.27 -28.47 -29.37
CA LYS A 44 9.58 -29.07 -29.07
C LYS A 44 9.49 -30.07 -27.92
N LYS A 45 10.22 -31.19 -28.00
CA LYS A 45 10.40 -32.08 -26.84
C LYS A 45 11.40 -31.50 -25.86
N MET A 46 10.95 -31.16 -24.67
CA MET A 46 11.73 -30.53 -23.61
C MET A 46 11.63 -31.34 -22.30
N THR A 47 12.58 -31.14 -21.42
CA THR A 47 12.48 -31.58 -20.02
C THR A 47 11.55 -30.64 -19.26
N ILE A 48 10.98 -31.12 -18.16
CA ILE A 48 10.16 -30.25 -17.27
C ILE A 48 10.99 -29.03 -16.80
N LYS A 49 12.25 -29.26 -16.43
CA LYS A 49 13.20 -28.22 -16.02
C LYS A 49 13.41 -27.15 -17.10
N GLU A 50 13.59 -27.56 -18.37
CA GLU A 50 13.73 -26.64 -19.51
C GLU A 50 12.44 -25.81 -19.70
N VAL A 51 11.26 -26.44 -19.59
CA VAL A 51 9.97 -25.73 -19.70
C VAL A 51 9.79 -24.72 -18.57
N MET A 52 10.06 -25.10 -17.32
CA MET A 52 9.98 -24.19 -16.17
C MET A 52 10.88 -22.96 -16.35
N SER A 53 12.06 -23.12 -16.95
CA SER A 53 12.95 -22.00 -17.27
C SER A 53 12.38 -21.15 -18.43
N ASP A 54 11.91 -21.81 -19.51
CA ASP A 54 11.39 -21.13 -20.70
C ASP A 54 10.21 -20.21 -20.39
N VAL A 55 9.24 -20.64 -19.60
CA VAL A 55 8.01 -19.86 -19.34
C VAL A 55 8.26 -18.51 -18.66
N VAL A 56 9.32 -18.40 -17.85
CA VAL A 56 9.69 -17.11 -17.22
C VAL A 56 10.62 -16.30 -18.13
N HIS A 57 11.55 -16.94 -18.84
CA HIS A 57 12.42 -16.24 -19.81
C HIS A 57 11.62 -15.68 -21.00
N SER A 58 10.62 -16.41 -21.51
CA SER A 58 9.79 -15.96 -22.63
C SER A 58 8.75 -14.91 -22.23
N GLY A 59 8.54 -14.70 -20.92
CA GLY A 59 7.50 -13.81 -20.42
C GLY A 59 6.08 -14.39 -20.43
N ASP A 60 5.92 -15.70 -20.64
CA ASP A 60 4.61 -16.36 -20.49
C ASP A 60 4.12 -16.28 -19.03
N VAL A 61 5.07 -16.24 -18.09
CA VAL A 61 4.83 -15.99 -16.65
C VAL A 61 5.72 -14.85 -16.19
N HIS A 62 5.11 -13.79 -15.65
CA HIS A 62 5.79 -12.64 -15.06
C HIS A 62 5.82 -12.74 -13.54
N ILE A 63 7.01 -12.66 -12.94
CA ILE A 63 7.17 -12.64 -11.47
C ILE A 63 7.39 -11.20 -11.01
N ILE A 64 6.53 -10.74 -10.12
CA ILE A 64 6.58 -9.41 -9.52
C ILE A 64 6.89 -9.55 -8.01
N PRO A 65 7.94 -8.87 -7.52
CA PRO A 65 8.89 -8.02 -8.24
C PRO A 65 9.99 -8.82 -8.95
N GLU A 66 10.49 -8.27 -10.03
CA GLU A 66 11.45 -8.90 -10.96
C GLU A 66 12.74 -9.43 -10.30
N ARG A 67 13.13 -8.85 -9.16
CA ARG A 67 14.31 -9.33 -8.40
C ARG A 67 14.24 -10.81 -8.02
N PHE A 68 13.04 -11.38 -7.91
CA PHE A 68 12.85 -12.79 -7.60
C PHE A 68 13.10 -13.72 -8.79
N ASN A 69 13.22 -13.21 -10.02
CA ASN A 69 13.61 -14.01 -11.18
C ASN A 69 14.97 -14.69 -10.95
N LYS A 70 15.94 -13.97 -10.33
CA LYS A 70 17.26 -14.56 -9.99
C LYS A 70 17.14 -15.74 -9.04
N VAL A 71 16.25 -15.62 -8.04
CA VAL A 71 16.01 -16.68 -7.06
C VAL A 71 15.33 -17.87 -7.75
N TYR A 72 14.32 -17.60 -8.59
CA TYR A 72 13.62 -18.63 -9.36
C TYR A 72 14.57 -19.41 -10.25
N PHE A 73 15.36 -18.75 -11.10
CA PHE A 73 16.31 -19.41 -11.99
C PHE A 73 17.39 -20.19 -11.25
N HIS A 74 17.93 -19.64 -10.16
CA HIS A 74 18.89 -20.35 -9.33
C HIS A 74 18.32 -21.70 -8.82
N TRP A 75 17.07 -21.72 -8.40
CA TRP A 75 16.41 -22.96 -7.99
C TRP A 75 16.17 -23.91 -9.15
N ILE A 76 15.69 -23.39 -10.30
CA ILE A 76 15.43 -24.25 -11.47
C ILE A 76 16.73 -24.84 -12.01
N ASP A 77 17.80 -24.07 -12.09
CA ASP A 77 19.11 -24.55 -12.58
C ASP A 77 19.67 -25.67 -11.70
N ASN A 78 19.39 -25.65 -10.42
CA ASN A 78 19.80 -26.65 -9.45
C ASN A 78 18.72 -27.69 -9.11
N LEU A 79 17.60 -27.68 -9.85
CA LEU A 79 16.49 -28.59 -9.59
C LEU A 79 16.90 -30.04 -9.80
N ARG A 80 16.66 -30.86 -8.79
CA ARG A 80 16.84 -32.34 -8.81
C ARG A 80 15.48 -33.01 -8.91
N ASP A 81 15.47 -34.28 -9.23
CA ASP A 81 14.27 -35.08 -9.24
C ASP A 81 13.53 -34.94 -7.91
N TRP A 82 12.23 -34.73 -8.01
CA TRP A 82 11.41 -34.41 -6.86
C TRP A 82 10.81 -35.67 -6.25
N CYS A 83 11.25 -36.04 -5.04
CA CYS A 83 10.62 -37.09 -4.26
C CYS A 83 9.22 -36.67 -3.83
N ILE A 84 8.20 -37.42 -4.24
CA ILE A 84 6.78 -37.12 -3.98
C ILE A 84 6.13 -38.06 -2.97
N SER A 85 6.82 -39.10 -2.49
CA SER A 85 6.33 -40.00 -1.45
C SER A 85 6.73 -39.53 -0.04
N ARG A 86 5.84 -39.77 0.92
CA ARG A 86 6.01 -39.42 2.33
C ARG A 86 5.55 -40.57 3.22
N GLN A 87 6.33 -40.87 4.25
CA GLN A 87 6.03 -41.88 5.25
C GLN A 87 5.31 -41.22 6.43
N ILE A 88 4.12 -40.69 6.18
CA ILE A 88 3.27 -40.06 7.19
C ILE A 88 1.86 -40.66 7.15
N TRP A 89 1.17 -40.61 8.27
CA TRP A 89 -0.16 -41.23 8.38
C TRP A 89 -1.29 -40.41 7.73
N TRP A 90 -1.11 -39.11 7.61
CA TRP A 90 -2.11 -38.20 7.05
C TRP A 90 -1.68 -37.71 5.67
N GLY A 91 -2.52 -37.90 4.69
CA GLY A 91 -2.29 -37.47 3.33
C GLY A 91 -3.04 -38.34 2.33
N HIS A 92 -2.91 -38.00 1.05
CA HIS A 92 -3.46 -38.83 -0.03
C HIS A 92 -2.53 -40.02 -0.26
N ARG A 93 -3.03 -41.22 -0.04
CA ARG A 93 -2.28 -42.44 -0.27
C ARG A 93 -1.90 -42.54 -1.74
N ILE A 94 -0.67 -42.99 -2.04
CA ILE A 94 -0.19 -43.13 -3.40
C ILE A 94 -1.07 -44.17 -4.13
N PRO A 95 -1.68 -43.83 -5.29
CA PRO A 95 -2.54 -44.72 -6.04
C PRO A 95 -1.73 -45.68 -6.89
N ALA A 96 -0.86 -46.45 -6.26
CA ALA A 96 -0.03 -47.48 -6.86
C ALA A 96 -0.22 -48.80 -6.13
N TRP A 97 -0.29 -49.89 -6.86
CA TRP A 97 -0.54 -51.24 -6.36
C TRP A 97 0.55 -52.17 -6.84
N TYR A 98 0.99 -53.04 -5.98
CA TYR A 98 2.09 -53.98 -6.21
C TYR A 98 1.61 -55.42 -6.14
N LYS A 99 2.09 -56.24 -7.04
CA LYS A 99 1.96 -57.71 -7.00
C LYS A 99 3.24 -58.35 -7.46
N GLY A 100 4.11 -58.71 -6.51
CA GLY A 100 5.46 -59.13 -6.82
C GLY A 100 6.28 -57.97 -7.46
N SER A 101 6.71 -58.15 -8.70
CA SER A 101 7.40 -57.10 -9.48
C SER A 101 6.47 -56.26 -10.35
N GLU A 102 5.19 -56.55 -10.38
CA GLU A 102 4.21 -55.81 -11.16
C GLU A 102 3.77 -54.55 -10.39
N ILE A 103 3.65 -53.44 -11.11
CA ILE A 103 3.19 -52.16 -10.57
C ILE A 103 2.00 -51.70 -11.41
N TYR A 104 0.89 -51.44 -10.77
CA TYR A 104 -0.29 -50.82 -11.38
C TYR A 104 -0.55 -49.48 -10.75
N VAL A 105 -0.84 -48.46 -11.55
CA VAL A 105 -1.20 -47.10 -11.07
C VAL A 105 -2.69 -46.86 -11.38
N GLY A 106 -3.47 -46.68 -10.33
CA GLY A 106 -4.92 -46.45 -10.43
C GLY A 106 -5.54 -46.23 -9.05
N VAL A 107 -6.70 -45.58 -9.03
CA VAL A 107 -7.42 -45.26 -7.78
C VAL A 107 -7.87 -46.55 -7.08
N GLU A 108 -8.41 -47.48 -7.87
CA GLU A 108 -8.87 -48.77 -7.40
C GLU A 108 -7.86 -49.88 -7.75
N PRO A 109 -7.80 -50.97 -6.99
CA PRO A 109 -6.95 -52.10 -7.33
C PRO A 109 -7.37 -52.73 -8.67
N PRO A 110 -6.43 -53.27 -9.43
CA PRO A 110 -6.81 -54.08 -10.60
C PRO A 110 -7.49 -55.39 -10.19
N GLU A 111 -8.17 -56.03 -11.13
CA GLU A 111 -8.85 -57.32 -10.90
C GLU A 111 -7.86 -58.41 -10.47
N GLY A 112 -8.32 -59.30 -9.56
CA GLY A 112 -7.57 -60.46 -9.05
C GLY A 112 -6.90 -60.21 -7.69
N ASP A 113 -6.65 -61.30 -6.97
CA ASP A 113 -6.10 -61.26 -5.61
C ASP A 113 -4.59 -60.97 -5.58
N GLY A 114 -4.12 -60.49 -4.43
CA GLY A 114 -2.69 -60.31 -4.11
C GLY A 114 -2.08 -58.96 -4.50
N TRP A 115 -2.91 -57.98 -4.82
CA TRP A 115 -2.48 -56.58 -4.99
C TRP A 115 -2.45 -55.84 -3.64
N GLU A 116 -1.32 -55.21 -3.33
CA GLU A 116 -1.14 -54.37 -2.14
C GLU A 116 -0.90 -52.92 -2.56
N GLN A 117 -1.67 -52.00 -1.98
CA GLN A 117 -1.49 -50.57 -2.24
C GLN A 117 -0.23 -50.06 -1.56
N ASP A 118 0.46 -49.14 -2.20
CA ASP A 118 1.59 -48.40 -1.62
C ASP A 118 1.20 -47.83 -0.24
N SER A 119 2.06 -48.01 0.74
CA SER A 119 1.83 -47.55 2.13
C SER A 119 2.06 -46.07 2.33
N ASP A 120 2.81 -45.43 1.41
CA ASP A 120 3.18 -44.05 1.49
C ASP A 120 2.07 -43.11 1.02
N THR A 121 2.17 -41.85 1.41
CA THR A 121 1.28 -40.78 0.98
C THR A 121 2.00 -39.83 0.03
N LEU A 122 1.24 -39.11 -0.78
CA LEU A 122 1.78 -38.07 -1.65
C LEU A 122 2.24 -36.84 -0.84
N ASP A 123 3.33 -36.22 -1.26
CA ASP A 123 3.75 -34.90 -0.78
C ASP A 123 2.58 -33.90 -0.92
N THR A 124 2.31 -33.16 0.13
CA THR A 124 1.27 -32.11 0.13
C THR A 124 1.42 -31.16 -1.06
N TRP A 125 2.69 -30.81 -1.38
CA TRP A 125 2.98 -29.94 -2.51
C TRP A 125 2.67 -30.55 -3.88
N TYR A 126 2.62 -31.87 -3.98
CA TYR A 126 2.19 -32.56 -5.21
C TYR A 126 0.68 -32.36 -5.47
N GLY A 127 -0.13 -32.54 -4.44
CA GLY A 127 -1.58 -32.31 -4.55
C GLY A 127 -1.90 -30.84 -4.84
N VAL A 128 -1.36 -29.91 -4.02
CA VAL A 128 -1.68 -28.47 -4.15
C VAL A 128 -1.06 -27.82 -5.39
N SER A 129 -0.08 -28.45 -6.03
CA SER A 129 0.47 -27.94 -7.30
C SER A 129 -0.46 -28.10 -8.50
N GLN A 130 -1.53 -28.87 -8.35
CA GLN A 130 -2.55 -29.06 -9.37
C GLN A 130 -3.75 -28.13 -9.17
N TRP A 131 -3.76 -27.35 -8.10
CA TRP A 131 -4.91 -26.53 -7.68
C TRP A 131 -5.39 -25.56 -8.76
N THR A 132 -4.49 -24.97 -9.55
CA THR A 132 -4.82 -23.96 -10.57
C THR A 132 -5.75 -24.45 -11.68
N TRP A 133 -5.85 -25.75 -11.89
CA TRP A 133 -6.71 -26.34 -12.91
C TRP A 133 -7.68 -27.40 -12.35
N SER A 134 -7.27 -28.18 -11.33
CA SER A 134 -8.11 -29.27 -10.81
C SER A 134 -9.41 -28.77 -10.18
N THR A 135 -9.40 -27.57 -9.58
CA THR A 135 -10.59 -26.92 -9.01
C THR A 135 -11.56 -26.36 -10.05
N LEU A 136 -11.13 -26.26 -11.31
CA LEU A 136 -11.93 -25.76 -12.44
C LEU A 136 -12.48 -26.89 -13.31
N VAL A 137 -12.10 -28.12 -13.02
CA VAL A 137 -12.63 -29.31 -13.68
C VAL A 137 -14.05 -29.56 -13.20
N ASP A 138 -14.95 -29.91 -14.11
CA ASP A 138 -16.32 -30.31 -13.75
C ASP A 138 -16.30 -31.63 -12.94
N PRO A 139 -16.70 -31.61 -11.66
CA PRO A 139 -16.66 -32.80 -10.82
C PRO A 139 -17.45 -33.99 -11.39
N LYS A 140 -18.53 -33.75 -12.12
CA LYS A 140 -19.34 -34.81 -12.74
C LYS A 140 -18.59 -35.59 -13.81
N LEU A 141 -17.64 -34.93 -14.49
CA LEU A 141 -16.81 -35.59 -15.50
C LEU A 141 -15.71 -36.46 -14.88
N THR A 142 -15.29 -36.17 -13.65
CA THR A 142 -14.27 -36.97 -12.97
C THR A 142 -14.79 -38.28 -12.41
N GLU A 143 -16.11 -38.45 -12.29
CA GLU A 143 -16.76 -39.69 -11.88
C GLU A 143 -16.79 -40.73 -13.02
N ASP A 144 -16.69 -40.27 -14.27
CA ASP A 144 -16.66 -41.13 -15.44
C ASP A 144 -15.23 -41.56 -15.77
N THR A 145 -14.81 -42.69 -15.24
CA THR A 145 -13.46 -43.26 -15.44
C THR A 145 -13.14 -43.67 -16.88
N SER A 146 -14.13 -43.67 -17.78
CA SER A 146 -13.94 -43.94 -19.21
C SER A 146 -13.40 -42.73 -19.96
N LEU A 147 -13.52 -41.53 -19.39
CA LEU A 147 -13.06 -40.31 -20.02
C LEU A 147 -11.54 -40.13 -19.80
N SER A 148 -10.87 -39.77 -20.88
CA SER A 148 -9.49 -39.34 -20.79
C SER A 148 -9.40 -37.95 -20.14
N LEU A 149 -8.25 -37.62 -19.51
CA LEU A 149 -8.01 -36.30 -18.96
C LEU A 149 -8.20 -35.18 -20.01
N GLN A 150 -7.83 -35.42 -21.26
CA GLN A 150 -8.02 -34.48 -22.37
C GLN A 150 -9.51 -34.20 -22.65
N GLU A 151 -10.35 -35.19 -22.56
CA GLU A 151 -11.81 -35.06 -22.73
C GLU A 151 -12.41 -34.29 -21.56
N ILE A 152 -12.01 -34.60 -20.33
CA ILE A 152 -12.42 -33.89 -19.12
C ILE A 152 -12.05 -32.40 -19.22
N ILE A 153 -10.81 -32.08 -19.57
CA ILE A 153 -10.32 -30.70 -19.77
C ILE A 153 -11.20 -29.96 -20.80
N LYS A 154 -11.42 -30.60 -21.97
CA LYS A 154 -12.17 -29.98 -23.06
C LYS A 154 -13.64 -29.73 -22.71
N ARG A 155 -14.21 -30.57 -21.85
CA ARG A 155 -15.65 -30.55 -21.49
C ARG A 155 -15.93 -29.74 -20.20
N SER A 156 -14.91 -29.25 -19.49
CA SER A 156 -15.06 -28.47 -18.27
C SER A 156 -15.21 -26.97 -18.59
N PRO A 157 -16.41 -26.37 -18.43
CA PRO A 157 -16.66 -24.99 -18.85
C PRO A 157 -15.82 -23.96 -18.07
N ASP A 158 -15.68 -24.13 -16.76
CA ASP A 158 -14.93 -23.23 -15.90
C ASP A 158 -13.44 -23.26 -16.23
N LEU A 159 -12.90 -24.44 -16.54
CA LEU A 159 -11.52 -24.56 -16.98
C LEU A 159 -11.28 -23.83 -18.32
N GLN A 160 -12.21 -23.91 -19.25
CA GLN A 160 -12.11 -23.19 -20.52
C GLN A 160 -12.23 -21.68 -20.35
N ALA A 161 -13.00 -21.21 -19.36
CA ALA A 161 -13.24 -19.79 -19.13
C ALA A 161 -12.12 -19.13 -18.28
N PHE A 162 -11.59 -19.82 -17.28
CA PHE A 162 -10.75 -19.23 -16.23
C PHE A 162 -9.28 -19.68 -16.23
N HIS A 163 -8.90 -20.67 -17.04
CA HIS A 163 -7.52 -21.12 -17.17
C HIS A 163 -6.88 -20.65 -18.48
N PRO A 164 -5.61 -20.15 -18.47
CA PRO A 164 -4.79 -19.83 -17.30
C PRO A 164 -5.33 -18.62 -16.53
N THR A 165 -5.15 -18.62 -15.21
CA THR A 165 -5.55 -17.49 -14.36
C THR A 165 -4.69 -16.26 -14.67
N HIS A 166 -5.21 -15.06 -14.38
CA HIS A 166 -4.46 -13.82 -14.66
C HIS A 166 -3.36 -13.58 -13.64
N VAL A 167 -3.68 -13.74 -12.36
CA VAL A 167 -2.76 -13.44 -11.25
C VAL A 167 -2.77 -14.54 -10.22
N MET A 168 -1.58 -14.97 -9.82
CA MET A 168 -1.32 -15.77 -8.63
C MET A 168 -0.63 -14.91 -7.60
N GLU A 169 -1.26 -14.71 -6.45
CA GLU A 169 -0.71 -13.93 -5.34
C GLU A 169 -0.30 -14.86 -4.20
N THR A 170 0.93 -14.70 -3.68
CA THR A 170 1.42 -15.47 -2.54
C THR A 170 2.66 -14.87 -1.88
N GLY A 171 3.03 -15.37 -0.69
CA GLY A 171 4.28 -15.03 -0.03
C GLY A 171 5.51 -15.46 -0.83
N TYR A 172 6.55 -14.64 -0.83
CA TYR A 172 7.78 -14.94 -1.56
C TYR A 172 8.48 -16.22 -1.04
N ASP A 173 8.23 -16.61 0.20
CA ASP A 173 8.89 -17.77 0.84
C ASP A 173 8.43 -19.12 0.29
N ILE A 174 7.30 -19.17 -0.41
CA ILE A 174 6.80 -20.36 -1.09
C ILE A 174 6.86 -20.28 -2.62
N LEU A 175 7.63 -19.36 -3.17
CA LEU A 175 7.85 -19.25 -4.61
C LEU A 175 8.31 -20.57 -5.21
N PHE A 176 9.27 -21.24 -4.58
CA PHE A 176 9.75 -22.53 -5.04
C PHE A 176 8.80 -23.68 -4.69
N PHE A 177 8.32 -23.72 -3.45
CA PHE A 177 7.54 -24.85 -2.95
C PHE A 177 6.16 -24.95 -3.59
N TRP A 178 5.56 -23.85 -3.97
CA TRP A 178 4.22 -23.83 -4.52
C TRP A 178 4.17 -23.30 -5.96
N VAL A 179 4.65 -22.09 -6.22
CA VAL A 179 4.54 -21.45 -7.54
C VAL A 179 5.29 -22.25 -8.61
N ALA A 180 6.56 -22.57 -8.37
CA ALA A 180 7.37 -23.35 -9.32
C ALA A 180 6.78 -24.74 -9.57
N ARG A 181 6.22 -25.38 -8.52
CA ARG A 181 5.57 -26.69 -8.66
C ARG A 181 4.23 -26.63 -9.39
N MET A 182 3.46 -25.56 -9.25
CA MET A 182 2.26 -25.34 -10.08
C MET A 182 2.64 -25.17 -11.55
N ILE A 183 3.70 -24.42 -11.86
CA ILE A 183 4.24 -24.31 -13.22
C ILE A 183 4.62 -25.70 -13.74
N LEU A 184 5.39 -26.47 -12.95
CA LEU A 184 5.82 -27.83 -13.29
C LEU A 184 4.63 -28.72 -13.66
N MET A 185 3.67 -28.85 -12.74
CA MET A 185 2.56 -29.80 -12.90
C MET A 185 1.61 -29.38 -14.01
N THR A 186 1.29 -28.08 -14.11
CA THR A 186 0.34 -27.61 -15.12
C THR A 186 0.93 -27.67 -16.53
N THR A 187 2.20 -27.29 -16.71
CA THR A 187 2.85 -27.38 -18.04
C THR A 187 3.01 -28.84 -18.49
N TYR A 188 3.27 -29.75 -17.56
CA TYR A 188 3.31 -31.18 -17.86
C TYR A 188 1.94 -31.75 -18.23
N THR A 189 0.91 -31.42 -17.44
CA THR A 189 -0.43 -32.03 -17.55
C THR A 189 -1.24 -31.42 -18.69
N LEU A 190 -1.27 -30.07 -18.80
CA LEU A 190 -2.11 -29.35 -19.74
C LEU A 190 -1.36 -28.81 -20.96
N GLY A 191 -0.02 -28.75 -20.93
CA GLY A 191 0.77 -28.07 -21.96
C GLY A 191 0.56 -26.55 -21.98
N GLN A 192 0.12 -25.96 -20.86
CA GLN A 192 -0.18 -24.52 -20.70
C GLN A 192 0.43 -24.00 -19.41
N VAL A 193 0.63 -22.68 -19.32
CA VAL A 193 1.04 -22.04 -18.05
C VAL A 193 -0.15 -21.99 -17.08
N PRO A 194 0.06 -22.12 -15.76
CA PRO A 194 -1.03 -22.06 -14.79
C PRO A 194 -1.62 -20.65 -14.60
N PHE A 195 -0.79 -19.62 -14.74
CA PHE A 195 -1.11 -18.21 -14.54
C PHE A 195 -0.17 -17.32 -15.36
N LYS A 196 -0.59 -16.07 -15.61
CA LYS A 196 0.21 -15.10 -16.38
C LYS A 196 1.14 -14.27 -15.51
N THR A 197 0.70 -13.90 -14.32
CA THR A 197 1.44 -13.06 -13.38
C THR A 197 1.50 -13.72 -12.01
N VAL A 198 2.68 -13.67 -11.40
CA VAL A 198 2.92 -14.07 -10.00
C VAL A 198 3.24 -12.81 -9.21
N TYR A 199 2.33 -12.38 -8.35
CA TYR A 199 2.58 -11.27 -7.43
C TYR A 199 3.04 -11.81 -6.08
N LEU A 200 4.26 -11.46 -5.69
CA LEU A 200 4.84 -11.90 -4.43
C LEU A 200 4.71 -10.80 -3.38
N HIS A 201 4.07 -11.11 -2.26
CA HIS A 201 4.06 -10.25 -1.09
C HIS A 201 5.15 -10.66 -0.08
N GLY A 202 5.49 -9.77 0.85
CA GLY A 202 6.37 -10.03 1.97
C GLY A 202 5.63 -10.69 3.15
N LEU A 203 6.38 -11.07 4.16
CA LEU A 203 5.84 -11.62 5.39
C LEU A 203 5.49 -10.49 6.38
N ILE A 204 4.43 -10.70 7.16
CA ILE A 204 4.05 -9.79 8.22
C ILE A 204 4.94 -10.06 9.43
N ARG A 205 5.53 -8.99 9.98
CA ARG A 205 6.39 -9.00 11.15
C ARG A 205 5.86 -8.11 12.26
N THR A 206 6.27 -8.39 13.47
CA THR A 206 6.02 -7.53 14.64
C THR A 206 6.69 -6.15 14.46
N ARG A 207 6.39 -5.21 15.35
CA ARG A 207 6.99 -3.87 15.35
C ARG A 207 8.52 -3.89 15.40
N ASP A 208 9.10 -4.82 16.16
CA ASP A 208 10.54 -5.04 16.31
C ASP A 208 11.16 -5.93 15.20
N GLY A 209 10.36 -6.31 14.20
CA GLY A 209 10.83 -7.04 13.00
C GLY A 209 10.90 -8.56 13.16
N LYS A 210 10.43 -9.15 14.27
CA LYS A 210 10.39 -10.60 14.43
C LYS A 210 9.26 -11.22 13.63
N LYS A 211 9.46 -12.46 13.18
CA LYS A 211 8.41 -13.22 12.49
C LYS A 211 7.27 -13.53 13.46
N MET A 212 6.05 -13.20 13.08
CA MET A 212 4.86 -13.65 13.81
C MET A 212 4.73 -15.16 13.68
N SER A 213 4.54 -15.87 14.78
CA SER A 213 4.48 -17.33 14.81
C SER A 213 3.36 -17.82 15.72
N LYS A 214 2.68 -18.90 15.30
CA LYS A 214 1.67 -19.58 16.13
C LYS A 214 2.24 -20.16 17.43
N SER A 215 3.56 -20.42 17.48
CA SER A 215 4.26 -20.86 18.70
C SER A 215 4.49 -19.73 19.72
N HIS A 216 4.29 -18.47 19.30
CA HIS A 216 4.38 -17.28 20.14
C HIS A 216 3.13 -16.42 19.94
N PRO A 217 1.96 -16.84 20.50
CA PRO A 217 0.67 -16.17 20.29
C PRO A 217 0.69 -14.68 20.69
N GLU A 218 1.50 -14.30 21.67
CA GLU A 218 1.68 -12.94 22.14
C GLU A 218 2.28 -12.00 21.08
N THR A 219 2.87 -12.55 20.02
CA THR A 219 3.42 -11.77 18.90
C THR A 219 2.44 -11.62 17.75
N MET A 220 1.31 -12.35 17.78
CA MET A 220 0.34 -12.36 16.68
C MET A 220 -0.67 -11.23 16.83
N ILE A 221 -1.00 -10.63 15.72
CA ILE A 221 -2.16 -9.76 15.55
C ILE A 221 -3.25 -10.59 14.88
N ASP A 222 -4.26 -10.99 15.67
CA ASP A 222 -5.42 -11.70 15.10
C ASP A 222 -6.38 -10.69 14.46
N PRO A 223 -6.70 -10.84 13.17
CA PRO A 223 -7.69 -9.99 12.52
C PRO A 223 -9.04 -9.96 13.23
N LEU A 224 -9.47 -11.07 13.83
CA LEU A 224 -10.74 -11.16 14.54
C LEU A 224 -10.77 -10.32 15.83
N ASP A 225 -9.62 -10.08 16.45
CA ASP A 225 -9.49 -9.19 17.62
C ASP A 225 -9.36 -7.71 17.21
N ILE A 226 -8.81 -7.45 16.03
CA ILE A 226 -8.52 -6.11 15.51
C ILE A 226 -9.73 -5.46 14.85
N ILE A 227 -10.49 -6.23 14.09
CA ILE A 227 -11.64 -5.73 13.34
C ILE A 227 -12.68 -5.05 14.23
N PRO A 228 -13.06 -5.59 15.41
CA PRO A 228 -14.00 -4.92 16.31
C PRO A 228 -13.49 -3.58 16.87
N LYS A 229 -12.16 -3.41 16.99
CA LYS A 229 -11.54 -2.19 17.55
C LYS A 229 -11.35 -1.08 16.50
N TYR A 230 -10.93 -1.44 15.30
CA TYR A 230 -10.45 -0.50 14.28
C TYR A 230 -11.24 -0.55 12.96
N GLY A 231 -12.01 -1.59 12.73
CA GLY A 231 -12.71 -1.84 11.48
C GLY A 231 -11.87 -2.61 10.46
N ALA A 232 -12.53 -3.38 9.61
CA ALA A 232 -11.88 -4.20 8.59
C ALA A 232 -11.15 -3.35 7.54
N ASP A 233 -11.71 -2.21 7.14
CA ASP A 233 -11.11 -1.33 6.14
C ASP A 233 -9.79 -0.71 6.61
N ALA A 234 -9.67 -0.36 7.90
CA ALA A 234 -8.44 0.14 8.48
C ALA A 234 -7.33 -0.93 8.48
N LEU A 235 -7.68 -2.17 8.82
CA LEU A 235 -6.76 -3.30 8.76
C LEU A 235 -6.29 -3.54 7.30
N ARG A 236 -7.21 -3.59 6.34
CA ARG A 236 -6.90 -3.77 4.90
C ARG A 236 -5.94 -2.71 4.39
N LEU A 237 -6.21 -1.43 4.64
CA LEU A 237 -5.32 -0.32 4.27
C LEU A 237 -3.92 -0.48 4.89
N SER A 238 -3.84 -0.84 6.17
CA SER A 238 -2.57 -0.99 6.89
C SER A 238 -1.68 -2.10 6.31
N MET A 239 -2.29 -3.09 5.66
CA MET A 239 -1.58 -4.20 5.04
C MET A 239 -1.09 -3.90 3.62
N ILE A 240 -1.71 -2.96 2.92
CA ILE A 240 -1.40 -2.67 1.50
C ILE A 240 -0.61 -1.38 1.36
N VAL A 241 -1.08 -0.29 2.00
CA VAL A 241 -0.48 1.04 1.84
C VAL A 241 0.82 1.16 2.62
N GLY A 242 1.85 1.71 1.98
CA GLY A 242 3.20 1.79 2.54
C GLY A 242 4.00 0.48 2.42
N GLN A 243 3.58 -0.45 1.53
CA GLN A 243 4.26 -1.73 1.32
C GLN A 243 4.87 -1.81 -0.07
N SER A 244 6.08 -2.37 -0.15
CA SER A 244 6.69 -2.70 -1.44
C SER A 244 6.49 -4.18 -1.77
N PRO A 245 6.23 -4.54 -3.04
CA PRO A 245 6.10 -5.93 -3.45
C PRO A 245 7.30 -6.77 -2.99
N GLY A 246 7.04 -7.95 -2.42
CA GLY A 246 8.06 -8.89 -1.94
C GLY A 246 8.91 -8.41 -0.77
N ALA A 247 8.55 -7.32 -0.10
CA ALA A 247 9.21 -6.84 1.10
C ALA A 247 8.38 -7.14 2.35
N ASP A 248 9.07 -7.55 3.43
CA ASP A 248 8.41 -7.79 4.71
C ASP A 248 7.83 -6.50 5.27
N SER A 249 6.65 -6.60 5.85
CA SER A 249 5.96 -5.48 6.44
C SER A 249 5.83 -5.60 7.94
N ARG A 250 5.90 -4.46 8.64
CA ARG A 250 5.64 -4.41 10.08
C ARG A 250 4.19 -4.02 10.33
N LEU A 251 3.48 -4.86 11.08
CA LEU A 251 2.10 -4.59 11.49
C LEU A 251 2.05 -4.40 13.01
N TYR A 252 1.40 -3.32 13.44
CA TYR A 252 1.21 -2.97 14.84
C TYR A 252 -0.04 -2.08 14.99
N GLU A 253 -0.65 -2.08 16.17
CA GLU A 253 -1.96 -1.46 16.39
C GLU A 253 -1.99 0.04 16.07
N GLU A 254 -0.93 0.80 16.38
CA GLU A 254 -0.91 2.25 16.10
C GLU A 254 -0.93 2.56 14.59
N LYS A 255 -0.32 1.69 13.76
CA LYS A 255 -0.42 1.80 12.30
C LYS A 255 -1.86 1.62 11.84
N ILE A 256 -2.55 0.61 12.37
CA ILE A 256 -3.95 0.33 12.03
C ILE A 256 -4.85 1.48 12.52
N ALA A 257 -4.61 1.99 13.73
CA ALA A 257 -5.32 3.15 14.27
C ALA A 257 -5.18 4.41 13.39
N GLY A 258 -4.01 4.62 12.77
CA GLY A 258 -3.78 5.69 11.80
C GLY A 258 -4.75 5.59 10.61
N TYR A 259 -4.89 4.39 10.04
CA TYR A 259 -5.82 4.16 8.93
C TYR A 259 -7.30 4.20 9.36
N ARG A 260 -7.65 3.82 10.60
CA ARG A 260 -8.99 4.07 11.14
C ARG A 260 -9.31 5.57 11.14
N ASN A 261 -8.36 6.43 11.47
CA ASN A 261 -8.56 7.87 11.42
C ASN A 261 -8.83 8.37 10.00
N PHE A 262 -8.18 7.77 8.99
CA PHE A 262 -8.48 8.04 7.58
C PHE A 262 -9.92 7.63 7.22
N VAL A 263 -10.35 6.45 7.59
CA VAL A 263 -11.72 5.97 7.36
C VAL A 263 -12.74 6.90 8.04
N ASN A 264 -12.47 7.32 9.28
CA ASN A 264 -13.32 8.28 9.99
C ASN A 264 -13.34 9.65 9.30
N LYS A 265 -12.20 10.10 8.75
CA LYS A 265 -12.13 11.37 8.00
C LYS A 265 -12.98 11.30 6.73
N LEU A 266 -12.90 10.18 5.99
CA LEU A 266 -13.76 9.95 4.81
C LEU A 266 -15.24 9.96 5.18
N TRP A 267 -15.61 9.29 6.28
CA TRP A 267 -16.98 9.30 6.79
C TRP A 267 -17.49 10.72 7.09
N ASN A 268 -16.71 11.50 7.83
CA ASN A 268 -17.05 12.87 8.18
C ASN A 268 -17.12 13.79 6.95
N ALA A 269 -16.22 13.61 5.98
CA ALA A 269 -16.24 14.32 4.71
C ALA A 269 -17.52 14.02 3.92
N SER A 270 -17.91 12.75 3.86
CA SER A 270 -19.15 12.33 3.21
C SER A 270 -20.40 12.92 3.91
N ARG A 271 -20.39 12.91 5.24
CA ARG A 271 -21.46 13.56 6.03
C ARG A 271 -21.54 15.06 5.74
N PHE A 272 -20.40 15.74 5.62
CA PHE A 272 -20.37 17.16 5.23
C PHE A 272 -21.04 17.37 3.87
N VAL A 273 -20.72 16.56 2.86
CA VAL A 273 -21.31 16.65 1.51
C VAL A 273 -22.84 16.45 1.59
N LEU A 274 -23.32 15.47 2.35
CA LEU A 274 -24.75 15.23 2.55
C LEU A 274 -25.45 16.42 3.20
N LEU A 275 -24.84 17.03 4.22
CA LEU A 275 -25.38 18.23 4.86
C LEU A 275 -25.43 19.44 3.91
N GLN A 276 -24.47 19.57 2.98
CA GLN A 276 -24.54 20.64 1.95
C GLN A 276 -25.70 20.39 0.97
N CYS A 277 -25.97 19.13 0.61
CA CYS A 277 -27.13 18.79 -0.21
C CYS A 277 -28.44 19.10 0.52
N GLU A 278 -28.56 18.72 1.77
CA GLU A 278 -29.74 19.01 2.62
C GLU A 278 -29.99 20.52 2.75
N ALA A 279 -28.94 21.29 3.05
CA ALA A 279 -29.02 22.74 3.16
C ALA A 279 -29.44 23.43 1.85
N ALA A 280 -29.08 22.82 0.70
CA ALA A 280 -29.50 23.29 -0.63
C ALA A 280 -30.90 22.76 -1.05
N GLY A 281 -31.55 21.92 -0.24
CA GLY A 281 -32.82 21.27 -0.60
C GLY A 281 -32.68 20.24 -1.75
N LEU A 282 -31.50 19.69 -1.96
CA LEU A 282 -31.16 18.78 -3.07
C LEU A 282 -30.96 17.34 -2.57
N ARG A 283 -31.44 16.39 -3.35
CA ARG A 283 -31.17 14.96 -3.09
C ARG A 283 -29.92 14.52 -3.85
N PRO A 284 -28.92 13.92 -3.19
CA PRO A 284 -27.72 13.45 -3.89
C PRO A 284 -28.04 12.56 -5.09
N ALA A 285 -29.03 11.67 -4.99
CA ALA A 285 -29.43 10.74 -6.05
C ALA A 285 -29.82 11.43 -7.37
N GLU A 286 -30.33 12.65 -7.31
CA GLU A 286 -30.80 13.45 -8.46
C GLU A 286 -29.67 14.24 -9.12
N LEU A 287 -28.56 14.44 -8.42
CA LEU A 287 -27.43 15.22 -8.92
C LEU A 287 -26.63 14.43 -9.96
N LYS A 288 -26.63 14.95 -11.19
CA LYS A 288 -25.86 14.41 -12.31
C LYS A 288 -24.85 15.46 -12.77
N MET A 289 -23.60 15.04 -12.97
CA MET A 289 -22.61 15.81 -13.71
C MET A 289 -22.35 15.07 -15.01
N ASP A 290 -22.98 15.54 -16.08
CA ASP A 290 -22.67 15.11 -17.43
C ASP A 290 -22.42 16.36 -18.27
N PRO A 291 -21.17 16.55 -18.73
CA PRO A 291 -20.84 17.70 -19.58
C PRO A 291 -21.53 17.61 -20.96
N SER A 292 -22.04 16.43 -21.33
CA SER A 292 -22.67 16.19 -22.65
C SER A 292 -24.20 16.31 -22.65
N THR A 293 -24.87 16.21 -21.49
CA THR A 293 -26.34 16.26 -21.41
C THR A 293 -26.82 17.62 -20.89
N GLY A 294 -27.11 18.50 -21.80
CA GLY A 294 -27.71 19.81 -21.52
C GLY A 294 -29.18 19.77 -21.12
N SER A 295 -29.54 19.07 -20.04
CA SER A 295 -30.85 19.18 -19.40
C SER A 295 -30.68 19.82 -18.03
N GLY A 296 -30.70 21.15 -18.00
CA GLY A 296 -30.55 21.97 -16.81
C GLY A 296 -29.33 22.88 -16.88
N GLY A 297 -29.28 23.79 -17.86
CA GLY A 297 -28.28 24.84 -18.01
C GLY A 297 -26.87 24.30 -18.19
N LYS A 298 -26.34 24.36 -19.41
CA LYS A 298 -24.91 24.12 -19.68
C LYS A 298 -24.09 25.13 -18.88
N LEU A 299 -23.68 24.78 -17.66
CA LEU A 299 -22.53 25.43 -17.06
C LEU A 299 -21.31 24.98 -17.89
N LYS A 300 -20.75 25.89 -18.65
CA LYS A 300 -19.43 25.68 -19.23
C LYS A 300 -18.45 25.53 -18.07
N ILE A 301 -17.38 24.76 -18.26
CA ILE A 301 -16.33 24.60 -17.24
C ILE A 301 -15.89 25.95 -16.66
N ASP A 302 -15.87 26.99 -17.50
CA ASP A 302 -15.50 28.36 -17.14
C ASP A 302 -16.48 29.03 -16.12
N GLU A 303 -17.64 28.45 -15.88
CA GLU A 303 -18.64 28.96 -14.92
C GLU A 303 -18.48 28.31 -13.52
N TYR A 304 -17.63 27.30 -13.39
CA TYR A 304 -17.28 26.71 -12.09
C TYR A 304 -16.27 27.57 -11.33
N SER A 305 -16.32 27.51 -10.00
CA SER A 305 -15.30 28.18 -9.18
C SER A 305 -13.88 27.63 -9.49
N LEU A 306 -12.87 28.43 -9.19
CA LEU A 306 -11.48 27.98 -9.30
C LEU A 306 -11.25 26.65 -8.56
N ALA A 307 -11.79 26.52 -7.35
CA ALA A 307 -11.65 25.31 -6.54
C ALA A 307 -12.35 24.09 -7.19
N ASP A 308 -13.53 24.28 -7.81
CA ASP A 308 -14.23 23.20 -8.50
C ASP A 308 -13.45 22.73 -9.73
N ARG A 309 -12.98 23.68 -10.57
CA ARG A 309 -12.19 23.38 -11.77
C ARG A 309 -10.89 22.65 -11.42
N ALA A 310 -10.14 23.19 -10.49
CA ALA A 310 -8.88 22.58 -10.05
C ALA A 310 -9.09 21.18 -9.48
N MET A 311 -10.14 20.98 -8.67
CA MET A 311 -10.41 19.67 -8.05
C MET A 311 -10.90 18.64 -9.07
N LEU A 312 -11.74 19.04 -10.03
CA LEU A 312 -12.17 18.17 -11.13
C LEU A 312 -10.98 17.73 -12.00
N SER A 313 -10.06 18.67 -12.32
CA SER A 313 -8.84 18.38 -13.06
C SER A 313 -7.90 17.45 -12.27
N ARG A 314 -7.66 17.76 -11.01
CA ARG A 314 -6.85 16.92 -10.12
C ARG A 314 -7.40 15.51 -10.00
N LEU A 315 -8.72 15.35 -9.94
CA LEU A 315 -9.38 14.04 -9.92
C LEU A 315 -9.05 13.22 -11.18
N GLN A 316 -8.93 13.85 -12.38
CA GLN A 316 -8.56 13.13 -13.60
C GLN A 316 -7.14 12.55 -13.50
N SER A 317 -6.19 13.34 -12.99
CA SER A 317 -4.83 12.89 -12.73
C SER A 317 -4.77 11.75 -11.72
N VAL A 318 -5.63 11.77 -10.69
CA VAL A 318 -5.73 10.70 -9.69
C VAL A 318 -6.33 9.43 -10.30
N ILE A 319 -7.42 9.54 -11.09
CA ILE A 319 -8.01 8.40 -11.79
C ILE A 319 -6.95 7.71 -12.66
N GLN A 320 -6.19 8.49 -13.44
CA GLN A 320 -5.14 7.96 -14.30
C GLN A 320 -4.07 7.21 -13.49
N LYS A 321 -3.46 7.88 -12.51
CA LYS A 321 -2.36 7.31 -11.71
C LYS A 321 -2.78 6.06 -10.95
N VAL A 322 -3.98 6.07 -10.38
CA VAL A 322 -4.51 4.91 -9.64
C VAL A 322 -4.79 3.75 -10.60
N THR A 323 -5.37 4.01 -11.76
CA THR A 323 -5.64 2.99 -12.77
C THR A 323 -4.35 2.34 -13.27
N GLU A 324 -3.35 3.14 -13.64
CA GLU A 324 -2.03 2.67 -14.06
C GLU A 324 -1.32 1.89 -12.92
N GLY A 325 -1.37 2.43 -11.70
CA GLY A 325 -0.78 1.78 -10.54
C GLY A 325 -1.39 0.40 -10.25
N LEU A 326 -2.71 0.26 -10.33
CA LEU A 326 -3.39 -1.02 -10.16
C LEU A 326 -3.09 -1.99 -11.32
N ALA A 327 -3.08 -1.50 -12.56
CA ALA A 327 -2.78 -2.31 -13.75
C ALA A 327 -1.34 -2.87 -13.73
N GLU A 328 -0.41 -2.13 -13.15
CA GLU A 328 1.01 -2.50 -13.02
C GLU A 328 1.35 -3.13 -11.65
N TYR A 329 0.35 -3.48 -10.86
CA TYR A 329 0.50 -4.06 -9.51
C TYR A 329 1.29 -3.18 -8.52
N ARG A 330 1.31 -1.85 -8.73
CA ARG A 330 1.85 -0.85 -7.79
C ARG A 330 0.78 -0.45 -6.77
N LEU A 331 0.29 -1.46 -6.04
CA LEU A 331 -0.90 -1.33 -5.17
C LEU A 331 -0.72 -0.29 -4.05
N SER A 332 0.48 -0.23 -3.45
CA SER A 332 0.79 0.76 -2.41
C SER A 332 0.76 2.18 -2.95
N GLU A 333 1.42 2.44 -4.08
CA GLU A 333 1.50 3.76 -4.70
C GLU A 333 0.10 4.28 -5.10
N ALA A 334 -0.74 3.40 -5.66
CA ALA A 334 -2.12 3.73 -5.95
C ALA A 334 -2.91 4.08 -4.68
N GLY A 335 -2.72 3.31 -3.60
CA GLY A 335 -3.34 3.57 -2.30
C GLY A 335 -2.85 4.85 -1.64
N GLU A 336 -1.56 5.17 -1.73
CA GLU A 336 -0.96 6.43 -1.23
C GLU A 336 -1.50 7.64 -2.00
N THR A 337 -1.63 7.51 -3.33
CA THR A 337 -2.21 8.55 -4.19
C THR A 337 -3.65 8.86 -3.76
N LEU A 338 -4.45 7.82 -3.50
CA LEU A 338 -5.83 7.97 -3.01
C LEU A 338 -5.88 8.58 -1.61
N TYR A 339 -4.99 8.13 -0.72
CA TYR A 339 -4.90 8.65 0.64
C TYR A 339 -4.63 10.16 0.63
N SER A 340 -3.59 10.61 -0.09
CA SER A 340 -3.25 12.02 -0.20
C SER A 340 -4.36 12.83 -0.86
N PHE A 341 -4.95 12.35 -1.95
CA PHE A 341 -6.04 13.05 -2.61
C PHE A 341 -7.23 13.27 -1.69
N VAL A 342 -7.64 12.22 -0.95
CA VAL A 342 -8.78 12.32 -0.04
C VAL A 342 -8.45 13.18 1.18
N TRP A 343 -7.28 12.96 1.78
CA TRP A 343 -6.92 13.66 3.02
C TRP A 343 -6.55 15.12 2.77
N ASP A 344 -5.59 15.34 1.88
CA ASP A 344 -5.01 16.65 1.67
C ASP A 344 -5.86 17.48 0.69
N ASP A 345 -6.07 16.98 -0.56
CA ASP A 345 -6.70 17.78 -1.61
C ASP A 345 -8.21 17.97 -1.33
N PHE A 346 -8.93 16.89 -1.07
CA PHE A 346 -10.39 16.94 -0.90
C PHE A 346 -10.78 17.48 0.48
N CYS A 347 -10.32 16.84 1.58
CA CYS A 347 -10.78 17.20 2.91
C CYS A 347 -10.18 18.50 3.43
N ASP A 348 -8.85 18.69 3.35
CA ASP A 348 -8.19 19.82 3.98
C ASP A 348 -8.33 21.12 3.19
N TRP A 349 -8.49 21.01 1.86
CA TRP A 349 -8.61 22.19 1.01
C TRP A 349 -9.97 22.35 0.37
N TYR A 350 -10.43 21.39 -0.44
CA TYR A 350 -11.63 21.59 -1.24
C TYR A 350 -12.90 21.76 -0.37
N LEU A 351 -13.10 20.87 0.60
CA LEU A 351 -14.24 21.00 1.51
C LEU A 351 -14.20 22.30 2.33
N GLU A 352 -13.02 22.74 2.75
CA GLU A 352 -12.89 24.00 3.48
C GLU A 352 -13.19 25.20 2.59
N LEU A 353 -12.73 25.21 1.35
CA LEU A 353 -13.01 26.28 0.39
C LEU A 353 -14.48 26.31 -0.04
N SER A 354 -15.15 25.17 -0.08
CA SER A 354 -16.58 25.05 -0.42
C SER A 354 -17.52 25.60 0.66
N LYS A 355 -17.03 25.85 1.89
CA LYS A 355 -17.89 26.39 2.96
C LYS A 355 -18.43 27.77 2.59
N GLY A 356 -19.77 27.91 2.59
CA GLY A 356 -20.48 29.15 2.30
C GLY A 356 -20.93 29.33 0.85
N ASN A 357 -20.31 28.63 -0.11
CA ASN A 357 -20.74 28.64 -1.53
C ASN A 357 -20.40 27.30 -2.19
N ALA A 358 -21.02 26.24 -1.71
CA ALA A 358 -20.73 24.87 -2.18
C ALA A 358 -21.45 24.57 -3.50
N ASN A 359 -20.70 24.10 -4.50
CA ASN A 359 -21.30 23.45 -5.65
C ASN A 359 -21.60 21.99 -5.30
N THR A 360 -22.84 21.72 -4.87
CA THR A 360 -23.24 20.40 -4.39
C THR A 360 -23.15 19.31 -5.46
N ALA A 361 -23.36 19.64 -6.74
CA ALA A 361 -23.21 18.67 -7.83
C ALA A 361 -21.75 18.22 -8.01
N VAL A 362 -20.81 19.16 -7.94
CA VAL A 362 -19.37 18.86 -7.99
C VAL A 362 -18.94 18.06 -6.77
N LEU A 363 -19.37 18.48 -5.57
CA LEU A 363 -19.05 17.75 -4.32
C LEU A 363 -19.52 16.29 -4.37
N VAL A 364 -20.77 16.04 -4.76
CA VAL A 364 -21.31 14.67 -4.88
C VAL A 364 -20.60 13.88 -5.96
N HIS A 365 -20.28 14.51 -7.10
CA HIS A 365 -19.55 13.85 -8.18
C HIS A 365 -18.17 13.38 -7.71
N ILE A 366 -17.37 14.27 -7.13
CA ILE A 366 -16.02 13.94 -6.63
C ILE A 366 -16.11 12.85 -5.56
N LEU A 367 -17.03 12.98 -4.61
CA LEU A 367 -17.23 11.97 -3.56
C LEU A 367 -17.55 10.59 -4.17
N ARG A 368 -18.45 10.52 -5.15
CA ARG A 368 -18.77 9.26 -5.85
C ARG A 368 -17.53 8.64 -6.48
N LYS A 369 -16.67 9.46 -7.11
CA LYS A 369 -15.42 8.96 -7.72
C LYS A 369 -14.41 8.51 -6.67
N ILE A 370 -14.27 9.23 -5.57
CA ILE A 370 -13.47 8.80 -4.41
C ILE A 370 -13.93 7.43 -3.92
N LEU A 371 -15.24 7.23 -3.73
CA LEU A 371 -15.77 5.95 -3.26
C LEU A 371 -15.50 4.82 -4.26
N GLN A 372 -15.67 5.06 -5.57
CA GLN A 372 -15.36 4.08 -6.61
C GLN A 372 -13.87 3.68 -6.59
N LEU A 373 -12.97 4.65 -6.52
CA LEU A 373 -11.52 4.41 -6.53
C LEU A 373 -11.01 3.73 -5.25
N LEU A 374 -11.58 4.08 -4.09
CA LEU A 374 -11.22 3.48 -2.80
C LEU A 374 -11.83 2.11 -2.57
N HIS A 375 -12.88 1.72 -3.29
CA HIS A 375 -13.63 0.50 -3.01
C HIS A 375 -12.76 -0.78 -2.96
N PRO A 376 -11.75 -0.99 -3.84
CA PRO A 376 -10.85 -2.13 -3.73
C PRO A 376 -10.07 -2.19 -2.41
N TYR A 377 -9.79 -1.04 -1.80
CA TYR A 377 -9.05 -0.92 -0.54
C TYR A 377 -9.97 -0.97 0.68
N CYS A 378 -11.09 -0.27 0.64
CA CYS A 378 -12.02 -0.03 1.74
C CYS A 378 -13.45 -0.41 1.35
N PRO A 379 -13.76 -1.70 1.05
CA PRO A 379 -15.04 -2.09 0.48
C PRO A 379 -16.24 -1.82 1.40
N PHE A 380 -16.07 -1.91 2.72
CA PHE A 380 -17.20 -1.80 3.64
C PHE A 380 -17.68 -0.36 3.81
N VAL A 381 -16.78 0.56 4.17
CA VAL A 381 -17.15 1.97 4.36
C VAL A 381 -17.59 2.63 3.05
N THR A 382 -16.95 2.27 1.94
CA THR A 382 -17.31 2.87 0.64
C THR A 382 -18.65 2.38 0.13
N GLU A 383 -19.03 1.11 0.34
CA GLU A 383 -20.36 0.61 -0.01
C GLU A 383 -21.45 1.29 0.83
N GLU A 384 -21.22 1.43 2.15
CA GLU A 384 -22.16 2.11 3.03
C GLU A 384 -22.37 3.57 2.61
N LEU A 385 -21.28 4.31 2.39
CA LEU A 385 -21.35 5.71 1.94
C LEU A 385 -21.95 5.84 0.53
N TRP A 386 -21.67 4.88 -0.36
CA TRP A 386 -22.27 4.82 -1.68
C TRP A 386 -23.79 4.75 -1.62
N SER A 387 -24.33 3.97 -0.70
CA SER A 387 -25.78 3.82 -0.53
C SER A 387 -26.49 5.17 -0.32
N GLN A 388 -25.80 6.17 0.26
CA GLN A 388 -26.31 7.51 0.58
C GLN A 388 -26.17 8.51 -0.58
N VAL A 389 -25.22 8.29 -1.48
CA VAL A 389 -24.89 9.27 -2.54
C VAL A 389 -25.12 8.74 -3.97
N LYS A 390 -25.43 7.47 -4.14
CA LYS A 390 -25.63 6.84 -5.44
C LYS A 390 -26.83 7.43 -6.20
N PRO A 391 -26.82 7.41 -7.54
CA PRO A 391 -28.04 7.60 -8.32
C PRO A 391 -29.11 6.55 -7.97
N GLU A 392 -30.37 6.92 -8.11
CA GLU A 392 -31.52 6.09 -7.66
C GLU A 392 -31.49 4.67 -8.24
N ASP A 393 -31.18 4.55 -9.53
CA ASP A 393 -31.11 3.25 -10.25
C ASP A 393 -29.74 2.55 -10.16
N ALA A 394 -28.80 3.13 -9.41
CA ALA A 394 -27.49 2.55 -9.29
C ALA A 394 -27.48 1.40 -8.25
N GLY A 395 -27.13 0.19 -8.68
CA GLY A 395 -26.93 -0.94 -7.79
C GLY A 395 -25.79 -0.75 -6.78
N MET A 396 -25.24 -1.85 -6.30
CA MET A 396 -24.11 -1.85 -5.38
C MET A 396 -22.83 -1.29 -6.04
N LEU A 397 -21.98 -0.67 -5.25
CA LEU A 397 -20.72 -0.07 -5.72
C LEU A 397 -19.79 -1.13 -6.35
N ILE A 398 -19.71 -2.30 -5.75
CA ILE A 398 -18.89 -3.41 -6.24
C ILE A 398 -19.19 -3.80 -7.70
N SER A 399 -20.41 -3.54 -8.20
CA SER A 399 -20.82 -3.84 -9.57
C SER A 399 -20.64 -2.66 -10.54
N LYS A 400 -20.10 -1.54 -10.08
CA LYS A 400 -19.94 -0.34 -10.92
C LYS A 400 -18.68 -0.42 -11.78
N SER A 401 -18.78 0.19 -12.97
CA SER A 401 -17.63 0.36 -13.85
C SER A 401 -16.55 1.21 -13.17
N TRP A 402 -15.29 0.88 -13.48
CA TRP A 402 -14.16 1.68 -13.03
C TRP A 402 -14.23 3.10 -13.63
N PRO A 403 -13.85 4.14 -12.87
CA PRO A 403 -13.83 5.50 -13.38
C PRO A 403 -12.87 5.68 -14.55
N GLU A 404 -13.33 6.40 -15.57
CA GLU A 404 -12.52 6.75 -16.73
C GLU A 404 -12.13 8.23 -16.70
N VAL A 405 -10.95 8.54 -17.26
CA VAL A 405 -10.45 9.91 -17.39
C VAL A 405 -11.29 10.69 -18.39
N LYS A 406 -11.75 11.86 -17.99
CA LYS A 406 -12.46 12.83 -18.81
C LYS A 406 -11.52 13.97 -19.20
N LYS A 407 -10.98 13.94 -20.41
CA LYS A 407 -10.00 14.93 -20.88
C LYS A 407 -10.54 16.37 -20.88
N GLU A 408 -11.83 16.53 -21.10
CA GLU A 408 -12.54 17.79 -21.06
C GLU A 408 -12.59 18.46 -19.68
N TRP A 409 -12.23 17.74 -18.62
CA TRP A 409 -12.15 18.26 -17.25
C TRP A 409 -10.72 18.54 -16.80
N VAL A 410 -9.73 18.32 -17.65
CA VAL A 410 -8.34 18.65 -17.36
C VAL A 410 -8.11 20.15 -17.59
N ASP A 411 -7.74 20.84 -16.51
CA ASP A 411 -7.49 22.29 -16.47
C ASP A 411 -6.22 22.56 -15.66
N ALA A 412 -5.09 22.47 -16.35
CA ALA A 412 -3.77 22.65 -15.73
C ALA A 412 -3.57 24.07 -15.18
N GLU A 413 -4.18 25.09 -15.81
CA GLU A 413 -4.12 26.47 -15.35
C GLU A 413 -4.86 26.65 -14.03
N ALA A 414 -6.05 26.05 -13.90
CA ALA A 414 -6.80 26.07 -12.65
C ALA A 414 -6.06 25.32 -11.54
N GLU A 415 -5.38 24.20 -11.84
CA GLU A 415 -4.57 23.50 -10.83
C GLU A 415 -3.38 24.36 -10.36
N GLU A 416 -2.62 24.96 -11.29
CA GLU A 416 -1.50 25.85 -10.94
C GLU A 416 -1.97 27.02 -10.08
N THR A 417 -3.01 27.67 -10.52
CA THR A 417 -3.65 28.81 -9.85
C THR A 417 -4.13 28.45 -8.43
N PHE A 418 -4.76 27.29 -8.28
CA PHE A 418 -5.23 26.77 -7.00
C PHE A 418 -4.06 26.48 -6.04
N LEU A 419 -2.95 25.94 -6.55
CA LEU A 419 -1.73 25.72 -5.76
C LEU A 419 -1.13 27.02 -5.24
N GLN A 420 -1.18 28.12 -6.01
CA GLN A 420 -0.73 29.42 -5.53
C GLN A 420 -1.59 29.92 -4.37
N LEU A 421 -2.92 29.80 -4.49
CA LEU A 421 -3.83 30.15 -3.40
C LEU A 421 -3.53 29.36 -2.12
N ILE A 422 -3.35 28.06 -2.24
CA ILE A 422 -2.98 27.18 -1.13
C ILE A 422 -1.67 27.61 -0.50
N SER A 423 -0.64 27.87 -1.33
CA SER A 423 0.70 28.27 -0.87
C SER A 423 0.67 29.55 -0.06
N VAL A 424 -0.13 30.52 -0.47
CA VAL A 424 -0.32 31.79 0.28
C VAL A 424 -0.97 31.52 1.65
N ILE A 425 -2.05 30.73 1.69
CA ILE A 425 -2.72 30.40 2.94
C ILE A 425 -1.79 29.61 3.87
N GLN A 426 -1.02 28.68 3.33
CA GLN A 426 0.00 27.94 4.10
C GLN A 426 1.10 28.84 4.63
N ALA A 427 1.57 29.82 3.84
CA ALA A 427 2.56 30.79 4.28
C ALA A 427 2.06 31.61 5.48
N VAL A 428 0.82 32.10 5.41
CA VAL A 428 0.18 32.79 6.55
C VAL A 428 0.10 31.89 7.78
N ARG A 429 -0.37 30.65 7.62
CA ARG A 429 -0.46 29.69 8.73
C ARG A 429 0.92 29.35 9.32
N LYS A 430 1.93 29.24 8.48
CA LYS A 430 3.30 29.03 8.91
C LYS A 430 3.82 30.19 9.75
N ILE A 431 3.64 31.45 9.28
CA ILE A 431 4.01 32.65 10.06
C ILE A 431 3.29 32.62 11.41
N ARG A 432 2.00 32.31 11.46
CA ARG A 432 1.24 32.23 12.72
C ARG A 432 1.85 31.21 13.69
N ALA A 433 2.17 30.02 13.19
CA ALA A 433 2.78 28.95 13.99
C ALA A 433 4.18 29.34 14.48
N ASP A 434 5.03 29.87 13.59
CA ASP A 434 6.41 30.27 13.88
C ASP A 434 6.48 31.43 14.89
N GLN A 435 5.48 32.32 14.85
CA GLN A 435 5.37 33.47 15.77
C GLN A 435 4.54 33.16 17.03
N GLY A 436 4.00 31.95 17.19
CA GLY A 436 3.19 31.55 18.35
C GLY A 436 1.88 32.35 18.48
N ILE A 437 1.31 32.81 17.36
CA ILE A 437 0.05 33.59 17.35
C ILE A 437 -1.12 32.61 17.63
N GLU A 438 -1.93 32.94 18.62
CA GLU A 438 -3.09 32.11 18.98
C GLU A 438 -4.01 31.86 17.79
N PRO A 439 -4.55 30.62 17.62
CA PRO A 439 -5.40 30.28 16.48
C PRO A 439 -6.67 31.14 16.33
N SER A 440 -7.19 31.67 17.44
CA SER A 440 -8.39 32.53 17.47
C SER A 440 -8.11 33.99 17.10
N LYS A 441 -6.85 34.46 17.27
CA LYS A 441 -6.49 35.86 17.06
C LYS A 441 -6.46 36.19 15.57
N GLU A 442 -7.14 37.25 15.16
CA GLU A 442 -7.07 37.77 13.80
C GLU A 442 -5.80 38.60 13.60
N ILE A 443 -5.27 38.59 12.39
CA ILE A 443 -4.02 39.29 12.01
C ILE A 443 -4.24 40.15 10.78
N SER A 444 -3.34 41.11 10.56
CA SER A 444 -3.19 41.79 9.27
C SER A 444 -2.15 41.05 8.42
N ALA A 445 -2.34 40.99 7.11
CA ALA A 445 -1.37 40.45 6.18
C ALA A 445 -1.25 41.29 4.92
N ILE A 446 -0.05 41.33 4.36
CA ILE A 446 0.26 41.99 3.11
C ILE A 446 0.83 40.94 2.16
N ILE A 447 0.26 40.85 0.98
CA ILE A 447 0.72 39.94 -0.07
C ILE A 447 1.30 40.79 -1.20
N HIS A 448 2.58 40.56 -1.48
CA HIS A 448 3.26 41.22 -2.58
C HIS A 448 3.43 40.23 -3.74
N THR A 449 2.90 40.59 -4.88
CA THR A 449 3.04 39.84 -6.15
C THR A 449 2.68 40.73 -7.34
N LYS A 450 3.38 40.55 -8.46
CA LYS A 450 3.02 41.20 -9.73
C LYS A 450 2.17 40.30 -10.63
N LYS A 451 2.45 39.00 -10.61
CA LYS A 451 1.82 38.02 -11.53
C LYS A 451 0.45 37.57 -11.06
N TRP A 452 0.27 37.42 -9.75
CA TRP A 452 -0.89 36.74 -9.17
C TRP A 452 -1.88 37.67 -8.48
N VAL A 453 -1.74 39.00 -8.64
CA VAL A 453 -2.54 39.98 -7.89
C VAL A 453 -4.04 39.86 -8.15
N GLU A 454 -4.45 39.89 -9.42
CA GLU A 454 -5.88 39.78 -9.80
C GLU A 454 -6.53 38.50 -9.31
N LEU A 455 -5.79 37.39 -9.42
CA LEU A 455 -6.22 36.10 -8.93
C LEU A 455 -6.43 36.12 -7.41
N LEU A 456 -5.40 36.52 -6.66
CA LEU A 456 -5.44 36.48 -5.18
C LEU A 456 -6.46 37.47 -4.63
N GLU A 457 -6.67 38.62 -5.28
CA GLU A 457 -7.76 39.56 -4.97
C GLU A 457 -9.12 38.91 -5.17
N SER A 458 -9.32 38.14 -6.27
CA SER A 458 -10.58 37.41 -6.50
C SER A 458 -10.85 36.34 -5.42
N GLN A 459 -9.82 35.87 -4.74
CA GLN A 459 -9.86 34.86 -3.68
C GLN A 459 -9.67 35.44 -2.27
N GLU A 460 -9.71 36.77 -2.11
CA GLU A 460 -9.50 37.46 -0.82
C GLU A 460 -10.33 36.85 0.31
N GLY A 461 -11.61 36.58 0.06
CA GLY A 461 -12.53 36.00 1.05
C GLY A 461 -12.05 34.66 1.60
N HIS A 462 -11.50 33.80 0.74
CA HIS A 462 -10.94 32.49 1.15
C HIS A 462 -9.63 32.68 1.93
N ILE A 463 -8.72 33.56 1.47
CA ILE A 463 -7.45 33.86 2.13
C ILE A 463 -7.71 34.40 3.52
N ARG A 464 -8.59 35.36 3.66
CA ARG A 464 -8.97 35.97 4.96
C ARG A 464 -9.56 34.95 5.91
N ARG A 465 -10.54 34.17 5.45
CA ARG A 465 -11.20 33.17 6.29
C ARG A 465 -10.24 32.09 6.76
N MET A 466 -9.45 31.51 5.85
CA MET A 466 -8.57 30.37 6.16
C MET A 466 -7.27 30.79 6.85
N GLY A 467 -6.81 32.04 6.63
CA GLY A 467 -5.67 32.64 7.30
C GLY A 467 -6.01 33.30 8.64
N LYS A 468 -7.31 33.47 8.97
CA LYS A 468 -7.78 34.30 10.09
C LYS A 468 -7.24 35.73 9.99
N ILE A 469 -7.52 36.39 8.86
CA ILE A 469 -6.99 37.70 8.52
C ILE A 469 -8.13 38.73 8.62
N SER A 470 -7.95 39.76 9.47
CA SER A 470 -8.88 40.88 9.60
C SER A 470 -8.68 41.93 8.50
N SER A 471 -7.42 42.20 8.13
CA SER A 471 -7.05 43.13 7.07
C SER A 471 -6.06 42.50 6.12
N LEU A 472 -6.39 42.45 4.83
CA LEU A 472 -5.53 41.94 3.78
C LEU A 472 -5.28 43.04 2.75
N THR A 473 -4.02 43.22 2.41
CA THR A 473 -3.59 44.21 1.42
C THR A 473 -2.75 43.52 0.35
N PHE A 474 -3.01 43.83 -0.92
CA PHE A 474 -2.22 43.39 -2.05
C PHE A 474 -1.33 44.55 -2.50
N ASP A 475 -0.03 44.32 -2.68
CA ASP A 475 0.93 45.32 -3.13
C ASP A 475 1.71 44.79 -4.34
N THR A 476 1.87 45.61 -5.36
CA THR A 476 2.64 45.27 -6.55
C THR A 476 4.10 45.73 -6.46
N ASP A 477 4.41 46.65 -5.51
CA ASP A 477 5.73 47.19 -5.29
C ASP A 477 6.36 46.63 -4.01
N ALA A 478 7.40 45.80 -4.16
CA ALA A 478 8.12 45.22 -3.03
C ALA A 478 8.74 46.35 -2.15
N LYS A 479 8.15 46.58 -0.99
CA LYS A 479 8.70 47.47 0.03
C LYS A 479 9.12 46.68 1.26
N PRO A 480 10.29 46.94 1.83
CA PRO A 480 10.67 46.28 3.08
C PRO A 480 9.68 46.66 4.20
N HIS A 481 8.96 45.71 4.73
CA HIS A 481 8.10 45.92 5.89
C HIS A 481 8.91 45.71 7.17
N LYS A 482 9.28 46.84 7.83
CA LYS A 482 9.94 46.78 9.15
C LYS A 482 8.98 46.14 10.16
N ASN A 483 9.48 45.27 11.01
CA ASN A 483 8.74 44.56 12.05
C ASN A 483 7.64 43.63 11.52
N ALA A 484 7.83 43.00 10.37
CA ALA A 484 6.94 41.96 9.84
C ALA A 484 7.66 40.61 9.77
N ALA A 485 6.93 39.55 10.08
CA ALA A 485 7.36 38.20 9.74
C ALA A 485 7.00 37.90 8.27
N SER A 486 7.93 37.33 7.53
CA SER A 486 7.79 37.16 6.08
C SER A 486 8.05 35.71 5.65
N VAL A 487 7.33 35.28 4.65
CA VAL A 487 7.57 34.02 3.89
C VAL A 487 7.66 34.37 2.42
N PHE A 488 8.73 33.93 1.79
CA PHE A 488 8.99 34.12 0.37
C PHE A 488 8.62 32.83 -0.38
N LEU A 489 7.72 32.97 -1.34
CA LEU A 489 7.30 31.93 -2.27
C LEU A 489 7.76 32.34 -3.70
N PRO A 490 7.74 31.45 -4.67
CA PRO A 490 7.98 31.82 -6.06
C PRO A 490 6.99 32.91 -6.51
N GLU A 491 7.53 34.09 -6.87
CA GLU A 491 6.76 35.26 -7.34
C GLU A 491 5.73 35.86 -6.36
N ILE A 492 5.72 35.42 -5.08
CA ILE A 492 4.81 35.92 -4.04
C ILE A 492 5.58 36.09 -2.73
N GLU A 493 5.39 37.23 -2.08
CA GLU A 493 5.88 37.47 -0.72
C GLU A 493 4.69 37.69 0.21
N VAL A 494 4.70 37.00 1.34
CA VAL A 494 3.66 37.14 2.37
C VAL A 494 4.25 37.74 3.61
N HIS A 495 3.73 38.89 4.04
CA HIS A 495 4.18 39.64 5.21
C HIS A 495 3.06 39.75 6.22
N VAL A 496 3.37 39.52 7.49
CA VAL A 496 2.47 39.68 8.63
C VAL A 496 3.12 40.68 9.59
N PRO A 497 2.59 41.92 9.69
CA PRO A 497 3.07 42.90 10.69
C PRO A 497 2.88 42.31 12.10
N LEU A 498 3.93 42.39 12.92
CA LEU A 498 3.92 41.81 14.29
C LEU A 498 3.45 42.80 15.35
N GLU A 499 3.24 44.07 14.98
CA GLU A 499 2.81 45.11 15.89
C GLU A 499 1.46 44.80 16.55
N GLY A 500 1.44 44.81 17.89
CA GLY A 500 0.22 44.44 18.65
C GLY A 500 -0.17 42.95 18.66
N LEU A 501 0.58 42.09 17.94
CA LEU A 501 0.30 40.64 17.89
C LEU A 501 1.06 39.85 18.94
N ILE A 502 2.23 40.32 19.30
CA ILE A 502 3.13 39.69 20.28
C ILE A 502 3.46 40.79 21.31
N ASP A 503 3.39 40.45 22.59
CA ASP A 503 4.06 41.27 23.62
C ASP A 503 5.56 41.02 23.47
N VAL A 504 6.18 41.88 22.67
CA VAL A 504 7.61 41.77 22.32
C VAL A 504 8.47 41.73 23.59
N ALA A 505 8.07 42.45 24.63
CA ALA A 505 8.82 42.48 25.89
C ALA A 505 8.67 41.16 26.67
N ALA A 506 7.47 40.61 26.72
CA ALA A 506 7.22 39.32 27.37
C ALA A 506 7.85 38.17 26.60
N GLU A 507 7.73 38.14 25.28
CA GLU A 507 8.31 37.09 24.43
C GLU A 507 9.85 37.17 24.44
N ARG A 508 10.42 38.37 24.38
CA ARG A 508 11.86 38.57 24.50
C ARG A 508 12.40 38.05 25.84
N LYS A 509 11.74 38.38 26.94
CA LYS A 509 12.10 37.89 28.28
C LYS A 509 12.01 36.37 28.39
N LYS A 510 11.00 35.77 27.76
CA LYS A 510 10.84 34.33 27.69
C LYS A 510 11.94 33.65 26.88
N LEU A 511 12.25 34.19 25.70
CA LEU A 511 13.31 33.69 24.82
C LEU A 511 14.71 33.87 25.41
N GLU A 512 14.97 35.01 26.12
CA GLU A 512 16.22 35.23 26.86
C GLU A 512 16.40 34.21 27.97
N LYS A 513 15.32 33.85 28.70
CA LYS A 513 15.34 32.81 29.73
C LYS A 513 15.60 31.43 29.11
N GLU A 514 14.88 31.08 28.05
CA GLU A 514 15.03 29.79 27.33
C GLU A 514 16.45 29.67 26.72
N LYS A 515 16.98 30.77 26.17
CA LYS A 515 18.36 30.86 25.69
C LYS A 515 19.35 30.52 26.78
N ALA A 516 19.23 31.17 27.95
CA ALA A 516 20.16 30.99 29.07
C ALA A 516 20.08 29.54 29.61
N GLU A 517 18.88 28.94 29.69
CA GLU A 517 18.70 27.53 30.11
C GLU A 517 19.34 26.58 29.09
N LEU A 518 19.14 26.81 27.79
CA LEU A 518 19.69 26.01 26.72
C LEU A 518 21.19 26.13 26.57
N GLU A 519 21.75 27.34 26.73
CA GLU A 519 23.21 27.57 26.82
C GLU A 519 23.83 26.77 27.95
N LYS A 520 23.23 26.80 29.13
CA LYS A 520 23.68 26.01 30.29
C LYS A 520 23.62 24.50 29.99
N TYR A 521 22.56 24.04 29.34
CA TYR A 521 22.39 22.63 28.93
C TYR A 521 23.47 22.20 27.92
N VAL A 522 23.67 22.96 26.83
CA VAL A 522 24.67 22.67 25.79
C VAL A 522 26.08 22.70 26.36
N ASN A 523 26.40 23.72 27.20
CA ASN A 523 27.68 23.78 27.89
C ASN A 523 27.91 22.60 28.82
N GLY A 524 26.88 22.13 29.55
CA GLY A 524 26.96 20.92 30.38
C GLY A 524 27.32 19.68 29.58
N ILE A 525 26.71 19.50 28.40
CA ILE A 525 27.04 18.39 27.50
C ILE A 525 28.46 18.55 26.94
N GLU A 526 28.86 19.76 26.60
CA GLU A 526 30.21 20.04 26.08
C GLU A 526 31.30 19.73 27.10
N VAL A 527 31.12 20.12 28.35
CA VAL A 527 32.01 19.76 29.47
C VAL A 527 32.10 18.26 29.65
N LYS A 528 30.96 17.59 29.58
CA LYS A 528 30.86 16.12 29.66
C LYS A 528 31.61 15.44 28.53
N LEU A 529 31.47 15.89 27.31
CA LEU A 529 32.18 15.38 26.12
C LEU A 529 33.67 15.70 26.08
N LYS A 530 34.11 16.80 26.78
CA LYS A 530 35.53 17.15 26.95
C LYS A 530 36.21 16.38 28.07
N ASN A 531 35.46 15.70 28.92
CA ASN A 531 36.02 14.90 30.01
C ASN A 531 36.63 13.61 29.47
N ALA A 532 37.94 13.48 29.55
CA ALA A 532 38.72 12.35 29.05
C ALA A 532 38.30 11.00 29.71
N ASP A 533 37.97 11.02 31.01
CA ASP A 533 37.55 9.82 31.73
C ASP A 533 36.17 9.35 31.27
N PHE A 534 35.27 10.27 30.95
CA PHE A 534 33.95 9.94 30.40
C PHE A 534 34.07 9.33 28.98
N THR A 535 34.82 9.99 28.10
CA THR A 535 34.98 9.53 26.71
C THR A 535 35.79 8.26 26.57
N ALA A 536 36.64 7.92 27.54
CA ALA A 536 37.40 6.67 27.55
C ALA A 536 36.62 5.48 28.12
N ARG A 537 35.59 5.70 28.96
CA ARG A 537 34.84 4.63 29.65
C ARG A 537 33.42 4.45 29.17
N ALA A 538 32.81 5.46 28.55
CA ALA A 538 31.42 5.36 28.09
C ALA A 538 31.34 4.56 26.79
N PRO A 539 30.30 3.72 26.60
CA PRO A 539 30.02 3.05 25.35
C PRO A 539 29.86 4.02 24.19
N GLU A 540 30.28 3.63 22.99
CA GLU A 540 30.30 4.49 21.80
C GLU A 540 28.91 5.05 21.44
N ASN A 541 27.83 4.25 21.64
CA ASN A 541 26.45 4.68 21.43
C ASN A 541 26.02 5.79 22.40
N VAL A 542 26.56 5.83 23.63
CA VAL A 542 26.28 6.88 24.62
C VAL A 542 26.99 8.17 24.24
N ILE A 543 28.23 8.07 23.76
CA ILE A 543 28.97 9.24 23.26
C ILE A 543 28.31 9.83 22.02
N ALA A 544 27.86 8.98 21.09
CA ALA A 544 27.13 9.40 19.89
C ALA A 544 25.81 10.12 20.26
N ALA A 545 25.04 9.57 21.20
CA ALA A 545 23.80 10.19 21.67
C ALA A 545 24.04 11.56 22.36
N GLU A 546 25.12 11.73 23.12
CA GLU A 546 25.47 13.02 23.73
C GLU A 546 25.93 14.04 22.66
N ARG A 547 26.61 13.60 21.59
CA ARG A 547 26.96 14.46 20.44
C ARG A 547 25.71 14.94 19.71
N GLU A 548 24.77 14.06 19.42
CA GLU A 548 23.50 14.38 18.78
C GLU A 548 22.67 15.38 19.61
N LYS A 549 22.61 15.20 20.93
CA LYS A 549 21.96 16.14 21.86
C LYS A 549 22.64 17.54 21.82
N LYS A 550 23.98 17.59 21.75
CA LYS A 550 24.73 18.85 21.63
C LYS A 550 24.37 19.55 20.32
N GLU A 551 24.35 18.84 19.21
CA GLU A 551 24.05 19.36 17.88
C GLU A 551 22.63 19.92 17.79
N THR A 552 21.65 19.11 18.26
CA THR A 552 20.25 19.55 18.38
C THR A 552 20.07 20.75 19.30
N GLY A 553 20.78 20.80 20.42
CA GLY A 553 20.78 21.93 21.33
C GLY A 553 21.38 23.21 20.72
N ALA A 554 22.50 23.08 20.00
CA ALA A 554 23.14 24.17 19.29
C ALA A 554 22.28 24.75 18.16
N GLU A 555 21.58 23.90 17.43
CA GLU A 555 20.64 24.34 16.39
C GLU A 555 19.44 25.11 16.99
N LYS A 556 18.87 24.64 18.10
CA LYS A 556 17.84 25.38 18.83
C LYS A 556 18.32 26.71 19.32
N LEU A 557 19.54 26.77 19.84
CA LEU A 557 20.16 28.00 20.35
C LEU A 557 20.33 29.03 19.23
N ARG A 558 20.75 28.58 18.04
CA ARG A 558 20.85 29.45 16.85
C ARG A 558 19.48 30.03 16.49
N LYS A 559 18.43 29.18 16.41
CA LYS A 559 17.07 29.62 16.09
C LYS A 559 16.52 30.63 17.11
N ILE A 560 16.76 30.43 18.41
CA ILE A 560 16.36 31.39 19.46
C ILE A 560 17.13 32.70 19.33
N THR A 561 18.42 32.64 19.00
CA THR A 561 19.24 33.83 18.83
C THR A 561 18.81 34.65 17.62
N GLU A 562 18.54 34.00 16.48
CA GLU A 562 18.00 34.64 15.29
C GLU A 562 16.64 35.30 15.58
N ARG A 563 15.78 34.63 16.35
CA ARG A 563 14.47 35.15 16.74
C ARG A 563 14.59 36.37 17.68
N LEU A 564 15.52 36.35 18.62
CA LEU A 564 15.84 37.53 19.47
C LEU A 564 16.35 38.74 18.66
N GLN A 565 17.15 38.49 17.61
CA GLN A 565 17.61 39.55 16.70
C GLN A 565 16.46 40.13 15.86
N MET A 566 15.47 39.34 15.48
CA MET A 566 14.28 39.81 14.76
C MET A 566 13.32 40.63 15.63
N LEU A 567 13.34 40.42 16.94
CA LEU A 567 12.53 41.16 17.91
C LEU A 567 13.16 42.49 18.37
N GLY A 568 14.30 42.88 17.79
CA GLY A 568 14.99 44.12 18.06
C GLY A 568 15.84 44.05 19.30
#